data_559d4a4d2d422986722b2a71458fd4e4
#
_entry.id   559d4a4d2d422986722b2a71458fd4e4
#
_cell.length_a   1.000
_cell.length_b   1.000
_cell.length_c   1.000
_cell.angle_alpha   90.00
_cell.angle_beta   90.00
_cell.angle_gamma   90.00
#
_symmetry.space_group_name_H-M   'P 1'
#
loop_
_entity.id
_entity.type
_entity.pdbx_description
1 polymer ?
#
loop_
_entity_poly.entity_id
_entity_poly.type
_entity_poly.pdbx_seq_one_letter_code
_entity_poly.pdbx_strand_id
1 'polypeptide(L)'
;MAEQIGVNMGTKMRRFTGYRPNPPDGYVEGGYANAPDEAQYQGVVFSDGTVVIRWLTEHRSHSIWASWTEFYLVHGHEEYGTRIEWHDAV
;
A
#
# COMPACT_ATOMS: atom_id res chain seq x y z
N MET A 1 -7.59 14.89 5.64
CA MET A 1 -7.50 14.53 5.59
C MET A 1 -7.46 14.10 5.32
N ALA A 2 -7.50 14.03 5.34
CA ALA A 2 -7.58 13.47 5.22
C ALA A 2 -7.69 13.02 5.00
N GLU A 3 -7.77 13.08 5.18
CA GLU A 3 -7.98 12.63 5.01
C GLU A 3 -7.94 12.04 4.77
N GLN A 4 -7.88 11.93 4.84
CA GLN A 4 -7.93 11.21 4.71
C GLN A 4 -8.33 10.46 4.17
N ILE A 5 -8.14 10.45 3.99
CA ILE A 5 -8.42 9.47 3.49
C ILE A 5 -9.37 8.67 3.91
N GLY A 6 -9.74 8.60 3.76
CA GLY A 6 -10.63 8.04 4.21
C GLY A 6 -10.81 7.48 5.14
N VAL A 7 -10.39 7.57 5.43
CA VAL A 7 -10.37 7.11 6.42
C VAL A 7 -11.52 7.08 7.02
N ASN A 8 -12.11 7.05 6.90
CA ASN A 8 -13.00 6.95 7.45
C ASN A 8 -13.93 6.64 7.31
N MET A 9 -13.89 6.77 7.18
CA MET A 9 -14.67 6.71 7.31
C MET A 9 -15.44 5.86 7.68
N GLY A 10 -15.15 5.52 8.09
CA GLY A 10 -15.51 4.67 9.00
C GLY A 10 -16.64 3.76 8.79
N THR A 11 -17.21 3.66 7.71
CA THR A 11 -18.36 2.79 7.56
C THR A 11 -18.10 1.66 6.59
N LYS A 12 -17.04 1.76 5.82
CA LYS A 12 -16.78 0.77 4.78
C LYS A 12 -15.32 0.37 4.77
N MET A 13 -15.10 -0.86 4.40
CA MET A 13 -13.75 -1.30 4.07
C MET A 13 -13.40 -0.84 2.66
N ARG A 14 -12.13 -0.54 2.43
CA ARG A 14 -11.64 -0.14 1.11
C ARG A 14 -10.43 -0.98 0.76
N ARG A 15 -10.49 -1.63 -0.39
CA ARG A 15 -9.37 -2.40 -0.91
C ARG A 15 -8.51 -1.50 -1.79
N PHE A 16 -7.23 -1.80 -1.87
CA PHE A 16 -6.32 -1.03 -2.71
C PHE A 16 -5.17 -1.91 -3.19
N THR A 17 -4.50 -1.42 -4.25
CA THR A 17 -3.29 -2.04 -4.79
C THR A 17 -2.23 -0.95 -4.90
N GLY A 18 -1.01 -1.27 -4.51
CA GLY A 18 0.10 -0.34 -4.60
C GLY A 18 1.10 -0.75 -5.67
N TYR A 19 1.60 0.25 -6.39
CA TYR A 19 2.61 0.08 -7.44
C TYR A 19 3.80 0.96 -7.13
N ARG A 20 4.98 0.52 -7.51
CA ARG A 20 6.23 1.29 -7.35
C ARG A 20 6.97 1.32 -8.68
N PRO A 21 6.61 2.26 -9.58
CA PRO A 21 7.19 2.33 -10.91
C PRO A 21 8.69 2.63 -10.95
N ASN A 22 9.24 3.21 -9.88
CA ASN A 22 10.65 3.59 -9.83
C ASN A 22 11.35 2.94 -8.65
N PRO A 23 11.50 1.60 -8.65
CA PRO A 23 12.17 0.92 -7.54
C PRO A 23 13.65 1.27 -7.51
N PRO A 24 14.29 1.22 -6.33
CA PRO A 24 15.74 1.44 -6.25
C PRO A 24 16.51 0.39 -7.07
N ASP A 25 17.71 0.78 -7.52
CA ASP A 25 18.56 -0.11 -8.29
C ASP A 25 18.81 -1.40 -7.52
N GLY A 26 18.69 -2.53 -8.23
CA GLY A 26 18.95 -3.84 -7.67
C GLY A 26 17.79 -4.44 -6.89
N TYR A 27 16.73 -3.67 -6.61
CA TYR A 27 15.62 -4.19 -5.81
C TYR A 27 14.79 -5.23 -6.57
N VAL A 28 14.58 -5.03 -7.87
CA VAL A 28 13.81 -6.00 -8.66
C VAL A 28 14.59 -7.30 -8.77
N GLU A 29 15.87 -7.21 -9.10
CA GLU A 29 16.74 -8.40 -9.24
C GLU A 29 16.89 -9.13 -7.91
N GLY A 30 16.92 -8.39 -6.82
CA GLY A 30 17.08 -8.98 -5.48
C GLY A 30 15.81 -9.54 -4.88
N GLY A 31 14.67 -9.36 -5.54
CA GLY A 31 13.40 -9.88 -5.03
C GLY A 31 12.73 -8.97 -4.01
N TYR A 32 13.24 -7.75 -3.83
CA TYR A 32 12.68 -6.79 -2.88
C TYR A 32 11.60 -5.90 -3.48
N ALA A 33 11.51 -5.86 -4.80
CA ALA A 33 10.50 -5.10 -5.50
C ALA A 33 10.06 -5.86 -6.73
N ASN A 34 8.81 -5.70 -7.12
CA ASN A 34 8.32 -6.24 -8.38
C ASN A 34 8.62 -5.26 -9.50
N ALA A 35 8.40 -5.70 -10.74
CA ALA A 35 8.62 -4.85 -11.90
C ALA A 35 7.73 -3.62 -11.83
N PRO A 36 8.11 -2.51 -12.50
CA PRO A 36 7.38 -1.25 -12.39
C PRO A 36 5.91 -1.30 -12.69
N ASP A 37 5.48 -2.22 -13.57
CA ASP A 37 4.06 -2.33 -13.96
C ASP A 37 3.33 -3.43 -13.20
N GLU A 38 3.99 -4.06 -12.24
CA GLU A 38 3.38 -5.12 -11.43
C GLU A 38 3.03 -4.61 -10.06
N ALA A 39 1.95 -5.14 -9.49
CA ALA A 39 1.55 -4.77 -8.14
C ALA A 39 2.64 -5.13 -7.14
N GLN A 40 2.93 -4.19 -6.24
CA GLN A 40 3.90 -4.38 -5.17
C GLN A 40 3.21 -4.97 -3.95
N TYR A 41 1.99 -4.54 -3.67
CA TYR A 41 1.20 -5.01 -2.53
C TYR A 41 -0.27 -4.77 -2.79
N GLN A 42 -1.08 -5.47 -2.02
CA GLN A 42 -2.52 -5.26 -1.96
C GLN A 42 -2.91 -5.13 -0.51
N GLY A 43 -4.01 -4.46 -0.24
CA GLY A 43 -4.40 -4.31 1.14
C GLY A 43 -5.84 -3.88 1.30
N VAL A 44 -6.21 -3.70 2.55
CA VAL A 44 -7.55 -3.26 2.92
C VAL A 44 -7.43 -2.30 4.10
N VAL A 45 -8.23 -1.24 4.03
CA VAL A 45 -8.46 -0.36 5.16
C VAL A 45 -9.81 -0.77 5.75
N PHE A 46 -9.79 -1.22 6.99
CA PHE A 46 -11.00 -1.64 7.69
C PHE A 46 -11.78 -0.41 8.14
N SER A 47 -13.04 -0.63 8.50
CA SER A 47 -13.92 0.48 8.91
C SER A 47 -13.43 1.23 10.14
N ASP A 48 -12.61 0.58 10.98
CA ASP A 48 -12.03 1.22 12.16
C ASP A 48 -10.69 1.92 11.86
N GLY A 49 -10.25 1.90 10.60
CA GLY A 49 -9.01 2.54 10.19
C GLY A 49 -7.80 1.63 10.17
N THR A 50 -7.92 0.43 10.70
CA THR A 50 -6.82 -0.55 10.67
C THR A 50 -6.48 -0.90 9.22
N VAL A 51 -5.21 -1.02 8.91
CA VAL A 51 -4.75 -1.33 7.55
C VAL A 51 -3.99 -2.65 7.58
N VAL A 52 -4.34 -3.55 6.66
CA VAL A 52 -3.62 -4.80 6.47
C VAL A 52 -3.04 -4.82 5.06
N ILE A 53 -1.76 -5.13 4.97
CA ILE A 53 -1.02 -5.16 3.71
C ILE A 53 -0.56 -6.57 3.43
N ARG A 54 -0.78 -7.02 2.20
CA ARG A 54 -0.20 -8.26 1.67
C ARG A 54 0.89 -7.87 0.68
N TRP A 55 2.14 -8.17 1.02
CA TRP A 55 3.26 -7.91 0.14
C TRP A 55 3.33 -8.98 -0.94
N LEU A 56 3.46 -8.56 -2.20
CA LEU A 56 3.42 -9.46 -3.36
C LEU A 56 4.79 -9.66 -3.99
N THR A 57 5.83 -9.21 -3.32
CA THR A 57 7.19 -9.44 -3.78
C THR A 57 7.59 -10.88 -3.54
N GLU A 58 8.80 -11.24 -3.96
CA GLU A 58 9.31 -12.60 -3.77
C GLU A 58 9.23 -13.00 -2.30
N HIS A 59 9.52 -12.07 -1.39
CA HIS A 59 9.45 -12.31 0.06
C HIS A 59 8.07 -11.95 0.56
N ARG A 60 7.13 -12.85 0.37
CA ARG A 60 5.72 -12.61 0.70
C ARG A 60 5.51 -12.54 2.20
N SER A 61 4.72 -11.56 2.61
CA SER A 61 4.46 -11.34 4.02
C SER A 61 3.21 -10.48 4.18
N HIS A 62 2.83 -10.27 5.41
CA HIS A 62 1.74 -9.34 5.76
C HIS A 62 2.28 -8.32 6.75
N SER A 63 1.70 -7.14 6.74
CA SER A 63 1.92 -6.18 7.81
C SER A 63 0.60 -5.53 8.18
N ILE A 64 0.48 -5.16 9.45
CA ILE A 64 -0.75 -4.60 10.01
C ILE A 64 -0.39 -3.25 10.63
N TRP A 65 -1.17 -2.23 10.30
CA TRP A 65 -0.91 -0.85 10.73
C TRP A 65 -2.14 -0.27 11.39
N ALA A 66 -1.92 0.57 12.38
CA ALA A 66 -3.02 1.19 13.13
C ALA A 66 -3.82 2.14 12.25
N SER A 67 -3.19 2.74 11.23
CA SER A 67 -3.87 3.70 10.37
C SER A 67 -3.16 3.77 9.02
N TRP A 68 -3.86 4.35 8.05
CA TRP A 68 -3.27 4.64 6.74
C TRP A 68 -2.07 5.58 6.87
N THR A 69 -2.19 6.60 7.73
CA THR A 69 -1.12 7.55 7.94
C THR A 69 0.16 6.86 8.41
N GLU A 70 0.03 5.95 9.39
CA GLU A 70 1.19 5.22 9.90
C GLU A 70 1.82 4.36 8.82
N PHE A 71 1.00 3.64 8.08
CA PHE A 71 1.50 2.82 6.98
C PHE A 71 2.25 3.67 5.96
N TYR A 72 1.63 4.77 5.53
CA TYR A 72 2.19 5.57 4.46
C TYR A 72 3.46 6.32 4.90
N LEU A 73 3.57 6.69 6.17
CA LEU A 73 4.80 7.30 6.69
C LEU A 73 6.00 6.36 6.50
N VAL A 74 5.80 5.07 6.73
CA VAL A 74 6.89 4.10 6.67
C VAL A 74 7.08 3.56 5.26
N HIS A 75 6.00 3.28 4.55
CA HIS A 75 6.05 2.57 3.28
C HIS A 75 5.54 3.36 2.08
N GLY A 76 5.27 4.66 2.25
CA GLY A 76 4.77 5.48 1.15
C GLY A 76 5.77 5.66 0.02
N HIS A 77 7.03 5.88 0.36
CA HIS A 77 8.16 5.94 -0.58
C HIS A 77 7.81 6.67 -1.88
N GLU A 78 7.54 7.96 -1.76
CA GLU A 78 7.20 8.76 -2.96
C GLU A 78 8.34 8.75 -3.97
N GLU A 79 9.58 8.60 -3.50
CA GLU A 79 10.74 8.54 -4.39
C GLU A 79 10.70 7.32 -5.31
N TYR A 80 9.93 6.29 -4.96
CA TYR A 80 9.74 5.11 -5.82
C TYR A 80 8.59 5.31 -6.80
N GLY A 81 7.98 6.50 -6.82
CA GLY A 81 6.84 6.79 -7.66
C GLY A 81 5.57 6.10 -7.21
N THR A 82 5.47 5.79 -5.93
CA THR A 82 4.37 4.99 -5.38
C THR A 82 3.01 5.51 -5.86
N ARG A 83 2.20 4.58 -6.39
CA ARG A 83 0.85 4.87 -6.87
C ARG A 83 -0.12 3.90 -6.22
N ILE A 84 -1.17 4.45 -5.63
CA ILE A 84 -2.21 3.65 -4.98
C ILE A 84 -3.45 3.65 -5.87
N GLU A 85 -3.92 2.44 -6.14
CA GLU A 85 -5.17 2.27 -6.90
C GLU A 85 -6.23 1.76 -5.94
N TRP A 86 -7.25 2.58 -5.72
CA TRP A 86 -8.35 2.23 -4.83
C TRP A 86 -9.42 1.47 -5.63
N HIS A 87 -9.88 0.36 -5.08
CA HIS A 87 -10.87 -0.48 -5.77
C HIS A 87 -12.29 -0.21 -5.27
N ASP A 88 -12.43 0.44 -4.13
CA ASP A 88 -13.74 0.73 -3.56
C ASP A 88 -13.87 2.22 -3.32
N ALA A 89 -15.06 2.75 -3.57
CA ALA A 89 -15.34 4.15 -3.30
C ALA A 89 -15.39 4.40 -1.79
N VAL A 90 -15.13 5.63 -1.42
CA VAL A 90 -15.20 6.05 -0.02
C VAL A 90 -16.64 5.98 0.47
#